data_a0a3ef28edbc0a54bf5ffc6c061c40e5
#
_entry.id   a0a3ef28edbc0a54bf5ffc6c061c40e5
#
_cell.length_a   1.000
_cell.length_b   1.000
_cell.length_c   1.000
_cell.angle_alpha   90.00
_cell.angle_beta   90.00
_cell.angle_gamma   90.00
#
_symmetry.space_group_name_H-M   'P 1'
#
loop_
_entity.id
_entity.type
_entity.pdbx_description
1 polymer ?
#
loop_
_entity_poly.entity_id
_entity_poly.type
_entity_poly.pdbx_seq_one_letter_code
_entity_poly.pdbx_strand_id
1 'polypeptide(L)'
;ARGDYAFLSLKSPAFDLTDRGVAGRVIPAGLDAFIYAERGVYRSGETVHLTALLRDAQGTAAVGVPLTVVVERPDGVEYRRTVAPDQGLGGRTLAVPLVASAPTGTWRVRAFTDPRRPAVGEATFMVEDYVPDRLAFDLATTAKSVSRTSPAEISLDGRYLYGAPAA
;
A
#
# COMPACT_ATOMS: atom_id res chain seq x y z
N ALA A 1 32.56 -14.02 5.45
CA ALA A 1 31.66 -15.04 4.95
C ALA A 1 32.43 -16.34 4.79
N ARG A 2 31.96 -17.42 5.41
CA ARG A 2 32.60 -18.72 5.31
C ARG A 2 31.93 -19.51 4.19
N GLY A 3 32.60 -19.56 3.02
CA GLY A 3 32.15 -20.36 1.88
C GLY A 3 31.15 -19.70 0.95
N ASP A 4 30.68 -18.51 1.25
CA ASP A 4 29.83 -17.73 0.35
C ASP A 4 30.69 -16.94 -0.61
N TYR A 5 30.28 -16.94 -1.87
CA TYR A 5 30.95 -16.17 -2.87
C TYR A 5 29.94 -15.53 -3.82
N ALA A 6 30.16 -14.28 -4.17
CA ALA A 6 29.36 -13.54 -5.11
C ALA A 6 30.26 -12.87 -6.15
N PHE A 7 29.77 -12.76 -7.37
CA PHE A 7 30.48 -12.06 -8.43
C PHE A 7 29.52 -11.14 -9.19
N LEU A 8 30.08 -10.07 -9.73
CA LEU A 8 29.38 -9.15 -10.62
C LEU A 8 30.22 -9.03 -11.91
N SER A 9 29.59 -9.26 -13.06
CA SER A 9 30.20 -9.04 -14.35
C SER A 9 30.21 -7.55 -14.69
N LEU A 10 31.36 -6.93 -14.77
CA LEU A 10 31.49 -5.52 -15.18
C LEU A 10 31.44 -5.34 -16.70
N LYS A 11 31.34 -6.43 -17.47
CA LYS A 11 31.23 -6.39 -18.95
C LYS A 11 29.77 -6.25 -19.41
N SER A 12 28.82 -6.56 -18.52
CA SER A 12 27.40 -6.37 -18.81
C SER A 12 26.97 -4.95 -18.45
N PRO A 13 26.10 -4.29 -19.26
CA PRO A 13 25.55 -3.01 -18.87
C PRO A 13 24.80 -3.14 -17.53
N ALA A 14 24.84 -2.08 -16.73
CA ALA A 14 24.07 -2.02 -15.51
C ALA A 14 22.58 -2.20 -15.83
N PHE A 15 21.90 -3.01 -15.02
CA PHE A 15 20.45 -3.15 -15.13
C PHE A 15 19.82 -1.83 -14.69
N ASP A 16 19.22 -1.11 -15.63
CA ASP A 16 18.53 0.15 -15.33
C ASP A 16 17.18 -0.13 -14.68
N LEU A 17 17.05 0.29 -13.43
CA LEU A 17 15.83 0.16 -12.62
C LEU A 17 15.20 1.53 -12.34
N THR A 18 15.59 2.58 -13.04
CA THR A 18 15.16 3.95 -12.77
C THR A 18 13.64 4.10 -12.85
N ASP A 19 13.01 3.38 -13.76
CA ASP A 19 11.54 3.35 -13.96
C ASP A 19 10.81 2.44 -12.95
N ARG A 20 11.54 1.68 -12.13
CA ARG A 20 10.98 0.73 -11.17
C ARG A 20 10.84 1.29 -9.75
N GLY A 21 11.09 2.58 -9.56
CA GLY A 21 10.99 3.22 -8.26
C GLY A 21 11.99 2.72 -7.21
N VAL A 22 13.09 2.10 -7.64
CA VAL A 22 14.13 1.53 -6.76
C VAL A 22 15.28 2.49 -6.45
N ALA A 23 15.14 3.77 -6.81
CA ALA A 23 16.12 4.80 -6.46
C ALA A 23 16.37 4.91 -4.96
N GLY A 24 15.47 4.32 -4.17
CA GLY A 24 15.55 4.33 -2.73
C GLY A 24 15.17 5.70 -2.15
N ARG A 25 15.13 5.76 -0.85
CA ARG A 25 14.99 7.01 -0.10
C ARG A 25 16.30 7.34 0.59
N VAL A 26 16.51 8.61 0.90
CA VAL A 26 17.65 9.02 1.71
C VAL A 26 17.60 8.28 3.04
N ILE A 27 18.68 7.57 3.38
CA ILE A 27 18.80 6.88 4.67
C ILE A 27 18.89 7.95 5.76
N PRO A 28 18.00 7.94 6.77
CA PRO A 28 18.10 8.89 7.88
C PRO A 28 19.40 8.70 8.66
N ALA A 29 19.96 9.79 9.15
CA ALA A 29 21.19 9.75 9.97
C ALA A 29 21.00 9.10 11.36
N GLY A 30 19.81 8.64 11.69
CA GLY A 30 19.46 8.06 12.98
C GLY A 30 18.68 6.77 12.85
N LEU A 31 17.56 6.70 13.56
CA LEU A 31 16.66 5.55 13.50
C LEU A 31 15.71 5.67 12.31
N ASP A 32 15.43 4.55 11.71
CA ASP A 32 14.56 4.37 10.57
C ASP A 32 13.54 3.28 10.82
N ALA A 33 12.26 3.54 10.56
CA ALA A 33 11.18 2.57 10.68
C ALA A 33 10.63 2.22 9.30
N PHE A 34 10.80 0.97 8.89
CA PHE A 34 10.09 0.42 7.76
C PHE A 34 8.73 -0.11 8.22
N ILE A 35 7.65 0.45 7.68
CA ILE A 35 6.28 0.13 8.06
C ILE A 35 5.55 -0.41 6.84
N TYR A 36 4.77 -1.45 7.04
CA TYR A 36 3.88 -1.98 6.00
C TYR A 36 2.60 -2.55 6.61
N ALA A 37 1.55 -2.53 5.83
CA ALA A 37 0.29 -3.18 6.13
C ALA A 37 0.24 -4.57 5.46
N GLU A 38 -0.51 -5.49 6.03
CA GLU A 38 -0.75 -6.82 5.46
C GLU A 38 -1.32 -6.75 4.04
N ARG A 39 -2.17 -5.73 3.78
CA ARG A 39 -2.78 -5.45 2.48
C ARG A 39 -2.70 -3.95 2.19
N GLY A 40 -2.77 -3.60 0.91
CA GLY A 40 -2.82 -2.19 0.49
C GLY A 40 -4.21 -1.56 0.61
N VAL A 41 -5.29 -2.38 0.60
CA VAL A 41 -6.69 -1.94 0.60
C VAL A 41 -7.49 -2.72 1.63
N TYR A 42 -8.35 -2.01 2.36
CA TYR A 42 -9.25 -2.54 3.38
C TYR A 42 -10.66 -1.99 3.19
N ARG A 43 -11.65 -2.64 3.79
CA ARG A 43 -13.02 -2.12 3.91
C ARG A 43 -13.23 -1.47 5.26
N SER A 44 -14.19 -0.56 5.35
CA SER A 44 -14.69 -0.06 6.62
C SER A 44 -15.16 -1.23 7.50
N GLY A 45 -14.79 -1.22 8.78
CA GLY A 45 -15.08 -2.30 9.73
C GLY A 45 -14.05 -3.44 9.78
N GLU A 46 -13.09 -3.50 8.85
CA GLU A 46 -11.99 -4.47 8.90
C GLU A 46 -10.90 -4.05 9.88
N THR A 47 -10.00 -4.97 10.18
CA THR A 47 -8.81 -4.68 10.99
C THR A 47 -7.58 -4.60 10.08
N VAL A 48 -6.86 -3.49 10.18
CA VAL A 48 -5.57 -3.30 9.51
C VAL A 48 -4.47 -3.87 10.39
N HIS A 49 -3.72 -4.83 9.88
CA HIS A 49 -2.54 -5.37 10.55
C HIS A 49 -1.29 -4.68 10.01
N LEU A 50 -0.60 -3.98 10.89
CA LEU A 50 0.63 -3.24 10.59
C LEU A 50 1.83 -3.95 11.18
N THR A 51 2.91 -3.97 10.45
CA THR A 51 4.23 -4.38 10.93
C THR A 51 5.21 -3.23 10.76
N ALA A 52 6.05 -3.00 11.76
CA ALA A 52 7.12 -2.02 11.71
C ALA A 52 8.44 -2.67 12.11
N LEU A 53 9.51 -2.34 11.39
CA LEU A 53 10.88 -2.73 11.71
C LEU A 53 11.69 -1.48 11.98
N LEU A 54 12.22 -1.33 13.20
CA LEU A 54 13.06 -0.19 13.56
C LEU A 54 14.53 -0.56 13.46
N ARG A 55 15.29 0.23 12.72
CA ARG A 55 16.71 0.01 12.42
C ARG A 55 17.51 1.29 12.66
N ASP A 56 18.80 1.14 12.96
CA ASP A 56 19.77 2.23 12.89
C ASP A 56 20.29 2.41 11.46
N ALA A 57 21.18 3.38 11.26
CA ALA A 57 21.77 3.69 9.95
C ALA A 57 22.62 2.56 9.37
N GLN A 58 23.04 1.59 10.19
CA GLN A 58 23.79 0.39 9.78
C GLN A 58 22.86 -0.81 9.49
N GLY A 59 21.55 -0.63 9.62
CA GLY A 59 20.57 -1.68 9.46
C GLY A 59 20.42 -2.59 10.68
N THR A 60 21.08 -2.28 11.80
CA THR A 60 20.99 -3.05 13.04
C THR A 60 19.65 -2.82 13.71
N ALA A 61 19.12 -3.87 14.35
CA ALA A 61 17.85 -3.78 15.05
C ALA A 61 17.93 -2.82 16.26
N ALA A 62 17.06 -1.83 16.28
CA ALA A 62 16.92 -0.93 17.44
C ALA A 62 15.98 -1.56 18.48
N VAL A 63 16.58 -2.33 19.39
CA VAL A 63 15.87 -3.07 20.43
C VAL A 63 15.57 -2.17 21.62
N GLY A 64 14.41 -2.36 22.26
CA GLY A 64 14.03 -1.64 23.48
C GLY A 64 13.65 -0.16 23.28
N VAL A 65 13.71 0.36 22.06
CA VAL A 65 13.29 1.74 21.77
C VAL A 65 11.76 1.79 21.61
N PRO A 66 11.03 2.62 22.38
CA PRO A 66 9.60 2.80 22.19
C PRO A 66 9.31 3.36 20.81
N LEU A 67 8.27 2.84 20.15
CA LEU A 67 7.80 3.36 18.86
C LEU A 67 6.34 3.79 18.98
N THR A 68 6.09 5.09 18.93
CA THR A 68 4.74 5.63 18.87
C THR A 68 4.26 5.58 17.43
N VAL A 69 3.19 4.86 17.19
CA VAL A 69 2.54 4.77 15.88
C VAL A 69 1.25 5.59 15.92
N VAL A 70 1.12 6.48 14.95
CA VAL A 70 -0.05 7.34 14.75
C VAL A 70 -0.69 6.97 13.43
N VAL A 71 -1.97 6.66 13.47
CA VAL A 71 -2.79 6.39 12.29
C VAL A 71 -3.72 7.57 12.08
N GLU A 72 -3.69 8.15 10.88
CA GLU A 72 -4.48 9.31 10.49
C GLU A 72 -5.47 8.95 9.39
N ARG A 73 -6.65 9.52 9.48
CA ARG A 73 -7.69 9.44 8.46
C ARG A 73 -7.31 10.25 7.22
N PRO A 74 -8.04 10.09 6.10
CA PRO A 74 -7.82 10.87 4.87
C PRO A 74 -7.91 12.40 5.06
N ASP A 75 -8.68 12.86 6.03
CA ASP A 75 -8.81 14.28 6.41
C ASP A 75 -7.66 14.80 7.29
N GLY A 76 -6.66 13.96 7.60
CA GLY A 76 -5.52 14.28 8.44
C GLY A 76 -5.78 14.24 9.94
N VAL A 77 -6.99 13.88 10.36
CA VAL A 77 -7.31 13.76 11.79
C VAL A 77 -6.76 12.47 12.34
N GLU A 78 -6.11 12.54 13.52
CA GLU A 78 -5.63 11.37 14.23
C GLU A 78 -6.78 10.43 14.57
N TYR A 79 -6.68 9.21 14.10
CA TYR A 79 -7.64 8.15 14.39
C TYR A 79 -7.21 7.32 15.60
N ARG A 80 -5.93 7.00 15.65
CA ARG A 80 -5.37 6.18 16.73
C ARG A 80 -3.91 6.50 16.98
N ARG A 81 -3.53 6.53 18.25
CA ARG A 81 -2.15 6.62 18.72
C ARG A 81 -1.87 5.44 19.63
N THR A 82 -0.77 4.73 19.39
CA THR A 82 -0.38 3.56 20.18
C THR A 82 1.13 3.53 20.32
N VAL A 83 1.63 3.21 21.50
CA VAL A 83 3.04 2.86 21.70
C VAL A 83 3.19 1.36 21.45
N ALA A 84 3.92 1.00 20.42
CA ALA A 84 4.18 -0.38 20.04
C ALA A 84 5.43 -0.89 20.78
N PRO A 85 5.32 -1.91 21.64
CA PRO A 85 6.47 -2.52 22.28
C PRO A 85 7.32 -3.30 21.28
N ASP A 86 8.62 -3.37 21.53
CA ASP A 86 9.52 -4.23 20.78
C ASP A 86 9.17 -5.71 21.03
N GLN A 87 8.96 -6.45 19.96
CA GLN A 87 8.64 -7.88 19.99
C GLN A 87 9.85 -8.75 19.60
N GLY A 88 11.01 -8.15 19.58
CA GLY A 88 12.28 -8.76 19.22
C GLY A 88 12.82 -8.27 17.89
N LEU A 89 14.14 -8.16 17.85
CA LEU A 89 14.88 -7.71 16.65
C LEU A 89 14.38 -6.40 16.05
N GLY A 90 13.87 -5.48 16.87
CA GLY A 90 13.31 -4.20 16.43
C GLY A 90 11.97 -4.35 15.69
N GLY A 91 11.34 -5.52 15.73
CA GLY A 91 10.03 -5.78 15.13
C GLY A 91 8.88 -5.38 16.04
N ARG A 92 7.79 -4.92 15.45
CA ARG A 92 6.54 -4.52 16.14
C ARG A 92 5.35 -4.83 15.26
N THR A 93 4.30 -5.35 15.86
CA THR A 93 3.02 -5.56 15.17
C THR A 93 1.90 -4.83 15.91
N LEU A 94 0.94 -4.32 15.14
CA LEU A 94 -0.23 -3.62 15.64
C LEU A 94 -1.47 -4.07 14.87
N ALA A 95 -2.58 -4.20 15.58
CA ALA A 95 -3.89 -4.32 14.99
C ALA A 95 -4.65 -3.01 15.15
N VAL A 96 -5.15 -2.46 14.06
CA VAL A 96 -5.93 -1.22 14.02
C VAL A 96 -7.32 -1.55 13.51
N PRO A 97 -8.30 -1.81 14.39
CA PRO A 97 -9.67 -2.02 13.98
C PRO A 97 -10.25 -0.72 13.42
N LEU A 98 -10.78 -0.78 12.22
CA LEU A 98 -11.53 0.31 11.61
C LEU A 98 -12.99 0.23 12.05
N VAL A 99 -13.59 1.38 12.37
CA VAL A 99 -15.04 1.43 12.63
C VAL A 99 -15.81 1.21 11.32
N ALA A 100 -17.04 0.73 11.40
CA ALA A 100 -17.89 0.50 10.23
C ALA A 100 -18.17 1.79 9.43
N SER A 101 -18.07 2.94 10.07
CA SER A 101 -18.19 4.27 9.45
C SER A 101 -16.84 4.91 9.12
N ALA A 102 -15.75 4.12 9.04
CA ALA A 102 -14.44 4.65 8.69
C ALA A 102 -14.50 5.29 7.30
N PRO A 103 -14.01 6.54 7.14
CA PRO A 103 -14.07 7.21 5.86
C PRO A 103 -13.20 6.52 4.81
N THR A 104 -13.71 6.44 3.59
CA THR A 104 -12.96 5.95 2.45
C THR A 104 -11.85 6.94 2.05
N GLY A 105 -10.79 6.42 1.43
CA GLY A 105 -9.64 7.19 0.95
C GLY A 105 -8.32 6.68 1.51
N THR A 106 -7.27 7.47 1.32
CA THR A 106 -5.90 7.12 1.73
C THR A 106 -5.68 7.48 3.20
N TRP A 107 -5.42 6.47 4.00
CA TRP A 107 -5.03 6.59 5.40
C TRP A 107 -3.51 6.61 5.52
N ARG A 108 -3.00 7.36 6.47
CA ARG A 108 -1.57 7.50 6.72
C ARG A 108 -1.19 6.89 8.07
N VAL A 109 -0.05 6.23 8.09
CA VAL A 109 0.58 5.68 9.29
C VAL A 109 1.92 6.35 9.46
N ARG A 110 2.19 6.93 10.63
CA ARG A 110 3.48 7.55 10.96
C ARG A 110 4.03 6.95 12.25
N ALA A 111 5.32 6.72 12.28
CA ALA A 111 6.02 6.20 13.45
C ALA A 111 7.04 7.21 13.99
N PHE A 112 7.09 7.32 15.32
CA PHE A 112 7.93 8.26 16.03
C PHE A 112 8.65 7.56 17.18
N THR A 113 9.94 7.80 17.33
CA THR A 113 10.70 7.44 18.54
C THR A 113 10.60 8.54 19.61
N ASP A 114 10.39 9.78 19.19
CA ASP A 114 9.99 10.92 20.01
C ASP A 114 8.88 11.68 19.27
N PRO A 115 7.66 11.76 19.82
CA PRO A 115 6.53 12.46 19.18
C PRO A 115 6.77 13.95 18.88
N ARG A 116 7.80 14.56 19.49
CA ARG A 116 8.19 15.96 19.26
C ARG A 116 9.15 16.12 18.07
N ARG A 117 9.60 15.02 17.49
CA ARG A 117 10.51 15.00 16.33
C ARG A 117 9.77 14.53 15.07
N PRO A 118 10.34 14.74 13.90
CA PRO A 118 9.81 14.18 12.67
C PRO A 118 9.63 12.66 12.75
N ALA A 119 8.68 12.13 12.01
CA ALA A 119 8.46 10.70 11.90
C ALA A 119 9.71 9.99 11.37
N VAL A 120 10.02 8.83 11.96
CA VAL A 120 11.14 7.97 11.53
C VAL A 120 10.69 6.93 10.51
N GLY A 121 9.39 6.87 10.20
CA GLY A 121 8.83 6.02 9.16
C GLY A 121 7.39 6.39 8.86
N GLU A 122 6.99 6.15 7.62
CA GLU A 122 5.62 6.40 7.12
C GLU A 122 5.18 5.27 6.21
N ALA A 123 3.87 4.99 6.21
CA ALA A 123 3.21 4.11 5.27
C ALA A 123 1.80 4.61 5.01
N THR A 124 1.17 4.10 3.96
CA THR A 124 -0.23 4.38 3.65
C THR A 124 -0.97 3.08 3.37
N PHE A 125 -2.27 3.10 3.59
CA PHE A 125 -3.21 2.09 3.11
C PHE A 125 -4.48 2.78 2.66
N MET A 126 -5.28 2.11 1.85
CA MET A 126 -6.56 2.64 1.38
C MET A 126 -7.71 1.97 2.12
N VAL A 127 -8.75 2.75 2.37
CA VAL A 127 -10.04 2.23 2.80
C VAL A 127 -11.02 2.52 1.68
N GLU A 128 -11.64 1.47 1.14
CA GLU A 128 -12.56 1.57 0.01
C GLU A 128 -13.74 0.61 0.18
N ASP A 129 -14.89 1.02 -0.32
CA ASP A 129 -16.06 0.16 -0.50
C ASP A 129 -15.90 -0.61 -1.82
N TYR A 130 -14.93 -1.53 -1.82
CA TYR A 130 -14.66 -2.32 -3.01
C TYR A 130 -15.80 -3.30 -3.26
N VAL A 131 -16.55 -3.05 -4.30
CA VAL A 131 -17.49 -4.01 -4.91
C VAL A 131 -16.80 -4.57 -6.14
N PRO A 132 -16.38 -5.85 -6.16
CA PRO A 132 -15.76 -6.42 -7.35
C PRO A 132 -16.72 -6.35 -8.53
N ASP A 133 -16.21 -5.94 -9.69
CA ASP A 133 -16.94 -6.04 -10.93
C ASP A 133 -17.39 -7.49 -11.15
N ARG A 134 -18.65 -7.66 -11.46
CA ARG A 134 -19.24 -8.98 -11.70
C ARG A 134 -19.55 -9.21 -13.17
N LEU A 135 -19.62 -8.11 -13.92
CA LEU A 135 -20.03 -8.08 -15.32
C LEU A 135 -18.96 -7.41 -16.16
N ALA A 136 -18.67 -7.99 -17.29
CA ALA A 136 -17.98 -7.33 -18.39
C ALA A 136 -18.97 -7.22 -19.57
N PHE A 137 -18.84 -6.19 -20.38
CA PHE A 137 -19.63 -6.02 -21.57
C PHE A 137 -18.79 -5.47 -22.72
N ASP A 138 -19.12 -5.89 -23.90
CA ASP A 138 -18.55 -5.38 -25.15
C ASP A 138 -19.65 -4.64 -25.93
N LEU A 139 -19.35 -3.42 -26.35
CA LEU A 139 -20.20 -2.60 -27.21
C LEU A 139 -19.60 -2.59 -28.61
N ALA A 140 -20.40 -2.96 -29.60
CA ALA A 140 -19.98 -2.92 -30.99
C ALA A 140 -21.04 -2.22 -31.86
N THR A 141 -20.56 -1.51 -32.89
CA THR A 141 -21.42 -0.96 -33.95
C THR A 141 -20.69 -0.98 -35.25
N THR A 142 -21.42 -1.22 -36.32
CA THR A 142 -20.91 -1.12 -37.71
C THR A 142 -21.10 0.28 -38.29
N ALA A 143 -21.83 1.14 -37.61
CA ALA A 143 -22.10 2.50 -38.05
C ALA A 143 -20.85 3.39 -37.94
N LYS A 144 -20.41 3.98 -39.06
CA LYS A 144 -19.31 4.97 -39.10
C LYS A 144 -19.77 6.38 -38.77
N SER A 145 -21.05 6.65 -38.90
CA SER A 145 -21.66 7.95 -38.57
C SER A 145 -23.13 7.74 -38.23
N VAL A 146 -23.70 8.63 -37.45
CA VAL A 146 -25.11 8.62 -37.03
C VAL A 146 -25.76 9.90 -37.54
N SER A 147 -26.94 9.77 -38.13
CA SER A 147 -27.76 10.91 -38.55
C SER A 147 -29.23 10.64 -38.22
N ARG A 148 -30.06 11.67 -38.35
CA ARG A 148 -31.52 11.56 -38.12
C ARG A 148 -32.20 10.55 -39.05
N THR A 149 -31.63 10.32 -40.23
CA THR A 149 -32.15 9.39 -41.26
C THR A 149 -31.39 8.06 -41.32
N SER A 150 -30.30 7.92 -40.59
CA SER A 150 -29.46 6.73 -40.51
C SER A 150 -29.11 6.43 -39.04
N PRO A 151 -30.01 5.82 -38.26
CA PRO A 151 -29.76 5.43 -36.90
C PRO A 151 -28.66 4.38 -36.82
N ALA A 152 -27.85 4.42 -35.78
CA ALA A 152 -26.88 3.38 -35.50
C ALA A 152 -27.52 2.22 -34.76
N GLU A 153 -27.21 1.01 -35.21
CA GLU A 153 -27.45 -0.19 -34.42
C GLU A 153 -26.23 -0.47 -33.55
N ILE A 154 -26.47 -0.66 -32.24
CA ILE A 154 -25.44 -0.95 -31.24
C ILE A 154 -25.76 -2.33 -30.68
N SER A 155 -24.81 -3.25 -30.78
CA SER A 155 -24.87 -4.54 -30.11
C SER A 155 -24.17 -4.45 -28.76
N LEU A 156 -24.81 -4.98 -27.73
CA LEU A 156 -24.29 -5.13 -26.39
C LEU A 156 -24.15 -6.61 -26.09
N ASP A 157 -22.94 -7.08 -25.86
CA ASP A 157 -22.66 -8.44 -25.38
C ASP A 157 -22.20 -8.38 -23.92
N GLY A 158 -23.05 -8.82 -23.01
CA GLY A 158 -22.81 -8.82 -21.59
C GLY A 158 -22.49 -10.22 -21.07
N ARG A 159 -21.47 -10.34 -20.24
CA ARG A 159 -21.09 -11.60 -19.60
C ARG A 159 -20.67 -11.40 -18.16
N TYR A 160 -20.94 -12.36 -17.32
CA TYR A 160 -20.33 -12.42 -16.00
C TYR A 160 -18.83 -12.74 -16.11
N LEU A 161 -18.02 -12.24 -15.17
CA LEU A 161 -16.56 -12.49 -15.19
C LEU A 161 -16.19 -13.97 -15.04
N TYR A 162 -17.11 -14.82 -14.57
CA TYR A 162 -16.95 -16.27 -14.58
C TYR A 162 -17.39 -16.95 -15.90
N GLY A 163 -17.72 -16.15 -16.94
CA GLY A 163 -17.94 -16.62 -18.32
C GLY A 163 -19.38 -16.92 -18.74
N ALA A 164 -20.37 -16.87 -17.83
CA ALA A 164 -21.76 -17.07 -18.20
C ALA A 164 -22.35 -15.82 -18.90
N PRO A 165 -23.25 -15.97 -19.90
CA PRO A 165 -23.94 -14.84 -20.49
C PRO A 165 -24.77 -14.08 -19.44
N ALA A 166 -24.76 -12.75 -19.51
CA ALA A 166 -25.67 -11.91 -18.73
C ALA A 166 -26.96 -11.74 -19.58
N ALA A 167 -28.01 -12.47 -19.18
CA ALA A 167 -29.31 -12.38 -19.81
C ALA A 167 -30.15 -11.26 -19.18
#